data_920a3d4f68a65c54d8b6ab6842a290bc
#
_entry.id   920a3d4f68a65c54d8b6ab6842a290bc
#
_cell.length_a   1.000
_cell.length_b   1.000
_cell.length_c   1.000
_cell.angle_alpha   90.00
_cell.angle_beta   90.00
_cell.angle_gamma   90.00
#
_symmetry.space_group_name_H-M   'P 1'
#
loop_
_entity.id
_entity.type
_entity.pdbx_description
1 polymer ?
#
loop_
_entity_poly.entity_id
_entity_poly.type
_entity_poly.pdbx_seq_one_letter_code
_entity_poly.pdbx_strand_id
1 'polypeptide(L)'
;MKRLILLAHIFLAQLLLANPLPQTRSAVFAGGCFWCIQPAFDKAPGVIKTVVGYCGGTEPNPTYALVGSEKTNYRESLEVTYDPAKINFDQLLDIYWRQINPTQSDGQFTDIGPSYRAAIFVQNDEERKIAEASKAKLAASGRFDKPIVTEILPSMKFWPAEEYHQKYYQQNPTDFEMFEVDSGRKAFEKKKWTDAKPDTR
;
A
#
# COMPACT_ATOMS: atom_id res chain seq x y z
N MET A 1 6.74 1.65 -80.78
CA MET A 1 7.18 0.85 -79.59
C MET A 1 7.15 1.77 -78.40
N LYS A 2 6.06 1.71 -77.65
CA LYS A 2 5.88 2.52 -76.43
C LYS A 2 6.20 1.67 -75.18
N ARG A 3 7.25 2.03 -74.46
CA ARG A 3 7.61 1.36 -73.17
C ARG A 3 6.73 1.89 -72.05
N LEU A 4 5.94 0.99 -71.46
CA LEU A 4 5.11 1.24 -70.36
C LEU A 4 6.00 1.07 -69.10
N ILE A 5 6.23 2.17 -68.34
CA ILE A 5 6.93 2.14 -67.06
C ILE A 5 5.86 1.92 -65.95
N LEU A 6 5.92 0.73 -65.37
CA LEU A 6 5.05 0.36 -64.21
C LEU A 6 5.71 0.87 -62.92
N LEU A 7 5.16 1.96 -62.34
CA LEU A 7 5.55 2.47 -61.05
C LEU A 7 4.88 1.62 -59.94
N ALA A 8 5.66 0.74 -59.34
CA ALA A 8 5.22 0.01 -58.13
C ALA A 8 5.30 0.94 -56.95
N HIS A 9 4.13 1.33 -56.42
CA HIS A 9 4.03 2.04 -55.15
C HIS A 9 4.13 1.02 -54.00
N ILE A 10 5.27 1.00 -53.34
CA ILE A 10 5.48 0.23 -52.11
C ILE A 10 4.83 1.04 -50.97
N PHE A 11 3.63 0.64 -50.58
CA PHE A 11 2.98 1.12 -49.37
C PHE A 11 3.68 0.48 -48.18
N LEU A 12 4.63 1.22 -47.57
CA LEU A 12 5.25 0.85 -46.30
C LEU A 12 4.25 1.15 -45.18
N ALA A 13 3.47 0.15 -44.83
CA ALA A 13 2.62 0.23 -43.65
C ALA A 13 3.53 0.29 -42.41
N GLN A 14 3.76 1.47 -41.88
CA GLN A 14 4.35 1.64 -40.54
C GLN A 14 3.36 1.09 -39.52
N LEU A 15 3.61 -0.13 -39.06
CA LEU A 15 2.98 -0.67 -37.87
C LEU A 15 3.43 0.20 -36.70
N LEU A 16 2.61 1.16 -36.28
CA LEU A 16 2.74 1.85 -35.02
C LEU A 16 2.59 0.79 -33.92
N LEU A 17 3.72 0.28 -33.46
CA LEU A 17 3.78 -0.49 -32.21
C LEU A 17 3.33 0.45 -31.09
N ALA A 18 2.02 0.47 -30.84
CA ALA A 18 1.49 1.09 -29.64
C ALA A 18 2.15 0.36 -28.47
N ASN A 19 3.03 1.05 -27.74
CA ASN A 19 3.52 0.53 -26.48
C ASN A 19 2.28 0.22 -25.62
N PRO A 20 2.13 -1.02 -25.13
CA PRO A 20 1.03 -1.32 -24.22
C PRO A 20 1.11 -0.33 -23.06
N LEU A 21 -0.04 0.25 -22.71
CA LEU A 21 -0.13 1.11 -21.54
C LEU A 21 0.48 0.36 -20.35
N PRO A 22 1.28 1.00 -19.51
CA PRO A 22 1.89 0.34 -18.37
C PRO A 22 0.79 -0.33 -17.55
N GLN A 23 0.91 -1.64 -17.37
CA GLN A 23 -0.07 -2.43 -16.63
C GLN A 23 0.10 -2.11 -15.15
N THR A 24 -0.73 -1.19 -14.62
CA THR A 24 -0.72 -0.86 -13.21
C THR A 24 -1.41 -1.95 -12.38
N ARG A 25 -0.94 -2.14 -11.14
CA ARG A 25 -1.58 -3.00 -10.14
C ARG A 25 -1.94 -2.18 -8.91
N SER A 26 -2.82 -2.70 -8.06
CA SER A 26 -3.13 -2.11 -6.76
C SER A 26 -2.90 -3.12 -5.64
N ALA A 27 -2.58 -2.60 -4.45
CA ALA A 27 -2.47 -3.36 -3.20
C ALA A 27 -3.14 -2.56 -2.08
N VAL A 28 -3.73 -3.23 -1.09
CA VAL A 28 -4.40 -2.57 0.04
C VAL A 28 -3.81 -3.04 1.36
N PHE A 29 -3.44 -2.07 2.22
CA PHE A 29 -2.82 -2.28 3.51
C PHE A 29 -3.56 -1.52 4.61
N ALA A 30 -3.85 -2.18 5.74
CA ALA A 30 -4.26 -1.52 6.98
C ALA A 30 -3.08 -1.50 7.95
N GLY A 31 -2.74 -0.36 8.53
CA GLY A 31 -1.54 -0.21 9.36
C GLY A 31 -1.70 0.80 10.51
N GLY A 32 -2.87 0.82 11.14
CA GLY A 32 -3.28 1.85 12.09
C GLY A 32 -3.71 3.13 11.37
N CYS A 33 -3.46 4.28 11.95
CA CYS A 33 -3.79 5.55 11.32
C CYS A 33 -3.25 5.63 9.88
N PHE A 34 -4.14 5.78 8.92
CA PHE A 34 -3.80 5.80 7.50
C PHE A 34 -2.99 7.04 7.07
N TRP A 35 -3.04 8.14 7.83
CA TRP A 35 -2.18 9.30 7.63
C TRP A 35 -0.70 8.95 7.81
N CYS A 36 -0.41 8.05 8.77
CA CYS A 36 0.96 7.69 9.12
C CYS A 36 1.63 6.77 8.11
N ILE A 37 0.87 5.86 7.48
CA ILE A 37 1.44 4.92 6.52
C ILE A 37 1.56 5.50 5.11
N GLN A 38 0.71 6.46 4.74
CA GLN A 38 0.66 7.04 3.40
C GLN A 38 2.01 7.64 2.92
N PRO A 39 2.73 8.44 3.72
CA PRO A 39 3.96 9.11 3.26
C PRO A 39 5.08 8.17 2.81
N ALA A 40 5.17 6.97 3.43
CA ALA A 40 6.20 6.01 3.10
C ALA A 40 6.00 5.42 1.69
N PHE A 41 4.74 5.14 1.34
CA PHE A 41 4.39 4.63 0.01
C PHE A 41 4.45 5.73 -1.06
N ASP A 42 4.03 6.95 -0.74
CA ASP A 42 4.10 8.08 -1.69
C ASP A 42 5.51 8.41 -2.15
N LYS A 43 6.50 8.15 -1.31
CA LYS A 43 7.93 8.39 -1.61
C LYS A 43 8.60 7.21 -2.31
N ALA A 44 7.91 6.07 -2.43
CA ALA A 44 8.50 4.86 -2.99
C ALA A 44 8.56 4.92 -4.52
N PRO A 45 9.75 4.75 -5.15
CA PRO A 45 9.87 4.69 -6.59
C PRO A 45 9.02 3.54 -7.17
N GLY A 46 8.21 3.84 -8.18
CA GLY A 46 7.30 2.86 -8.78
C GLY A 46 5.87 2.90 -8.23
N VAL A 47 5.62 3.54 -7.09
CA VAL A 47 4.27 3.88 -6.66
C VAL A 47 3.79 5.08 -7.49
N ILE A 48 2.58 4.94 -8.05
CA ILE A 48 1.97 5.93 -8.94
C ILE A 48 0.98 6.80 -8.17
N LYS A 49 0.19 6.17 -7.29
CA LYS A 49 -0.86 6.84 -6.53
C LYS A 49 -1.13 6.09 -5.23
N THR A 50 -1.43 6.82 -4.18
CA THR A 50 -2.02 6.27 -2.96
C THR A 50 -3.33 6.97 -2.62
N VAL A 51 -4.25 6.23 -2.02
CA VAL A 51 -5.54 6.73 -1.54
C VAL A 51 -5.78 6.16 -0.15
N VAL A 52 -6.04 7.01 0.85
CA VAL A 52 -6.48 6.55 2.16
C VAL A 52 -7.98 6.28 2.16
N GLY A 53 -8.42 5.28 2.92
CA GLY A 53 -9.80 4.85 2.91
C GLY A 53 -10.10 3.73 3.90
N TYR A 54 -11.13 2.97 3.62
CA TYR A 54 -11.67 1.94 4.51
C TYR A 54 -11.79 0.61 3.77
N CYS A 55 -11.31 -0.47 4.41
CA CYS A 55 -11.42 -1.83 3.87
C CYS A 55 -11.72 -2.83 5.01
N GLY A 56 -12.35 -3.97 4.68
CA GLY A 56 -12.61 -5.06 5.62
C GLY A 56 -14.02 -5.09 6.22
N GLY A 57 -14.82 -4.05 6.03
CA GLY A 57 -16.23 -4.02 6.44
C GLY A 57 -17.18 -4.38 5.31
N THR A 58 -18.46 -4.54 5.65
CA THR A 58 -19.53 -4.93 4.73
C THR A 58 -20.60 -3.86 4.53
N GLU A 59 -20.66 -2.87 5.40
CA GLU A 59 -21.62 -1.79 5.35
C GLU A 59 -21.35 -0.89 4.11
N PRO A 60 -22.39 -0.49 3.37
CA PRO A 60 -22.21 0.37 2.22
C PRO A 60 -21.89 1.82 2.62
N ASN A 61 -21.04 2.46 1.83
CA ASN A 61 -20.68 3.87 1.98
C ASN A 61 -20.20 4.25 3.40
N PRO A 62 -19.13 3.60 3.91
CA PRO A 62 -18.58 3.95 5.21
C PRO A 62 -18.11 5.41 5.23
N THR A 63 -18.28 6.05 6.38
CA THR A 63 -17.77 7.37 6.68
C THR A 63 -16.76 7.29 7.82
N TYR A 64 -15.93 8.31 7.98
CA TYR A 64 -15.00 8.39 9.11
C TYR A 64 -15.69 8.21 10.46
N ALA A 65 -16.83 8.88 10.65
CA ALA A 65 -17.62 8.77 11.88
C ALA A 65 -18.14 7.33 12.12
N LEU A 66 -18.55 6.62 11.07
CA LEU A 66 -19.01 5.24 11.18
C LEU A 66 -17.86 4.30 11.55
N VAL A 67 -16.72 4.41 10.88
CA VAL A 67 -15.54 3.57 11.13
C VAL A 67 -14.97 3.87 12.52
N GLY A 68 -14.81 5.13 12.89
CA GLY A 68 -14.34 5.56 14.21
C GLY A 68 -15.31 5.24 15.37
N SER A 69 -16.56 4.86 15.07
CA SER A 69 -17.48 4.36 16.11
C SER A 69 -17.12 2.98 16.65
N GLU A 70 -16.17 2.28 16.02
CA GLU A 70 -15.69 0.93 16.36
C GLU A 70 -16.79 -0.16 16.31
N LYS A 71 -17.89 0.10 15.59
CA LYS A 71 -19.05 -0.81 15.44
C LYS A 71 -19.05 -1.59 14.14
N THR A 72 -18.03 -1.40 13.30
CA THR A 72 -17.86 -2.07 12.01
C THR A 72 -16.58 -2.89 11.99
N ASN A 73 -16.42 -3.71 10.95
CA ASN A 73 -15.15 -4.41 10.68
C ASN A 73 -14.21 -3.62 9.77
N TYR A 74 -14.57 -2.38 9.41
CA TYR A 74 -13.71 -1.53 8.61
C TYR A 74 -12.42 -1.19 9.34
N ARG A 75 -11.34 -1.15 8.58
CA ARG A 75 -10.03 -0.66 9.03
C ARG A 75 -9.63 0.54 8.21
N GLU A 76 -8.99 1.50 8.86
CA GLU A 76 -8.25 2.54 8.17
C GLU A 76 -7.19 1.88 7.29
N SER A 77 -7.25 2.14 6.01
CA SER A 77 -6.50 1.41 4.99
C SER A 77 -5.91 2.36 3.95
N LEU A 78 -4.88 1.90 3.28
CA LEU A 78 -4.21 2.57 2.17
C LEU A 78 -4.30 1.69 0.93
N GLU A 79 -4.89 2.22 -0.15
CA GLU A 79 -4.77 1.64 -1.48
C GLU A 79 -3.55 2.24 -2.18
N VAL A 80 -2.68 1.37 -2.69
CA VAL A 80 -1.43 1.72 -3.39
C VAL A 80 -1.53 1.24 -4.83
N THR A 81 -1.60 2.18 -5.78
CA THR A 81 -1.46 1.89 -7.22
C THR A 81 0.01 1.98 -7.60
N TYR A 82 0.54 0.96 -8.25
CA TYR A 82 1.96 0.86 -8.58
C TYR A 82 2.25 0.30 -9.98
N ASP A 83 3.43 0.59 -10.50
CA ASP A 83 3.99 0.02 -11.73
C ASP A 83 4.77 -1.26 -11.38
N PRO A 84 4.26 -2.46 -11.72
CA PRO A 84 4.92 -3.71 -11.36
C PRO A 84 6.27 -3.95 -12.07
N ALA A 85 6.59 -3.15 -13.08
CA ALA A 85 7.92 -3.16 -13.72
C ALA A 85 8.97 -2.39 -12.89
N LYS A 86 8.55 -1.55 -11.92
CA LYS A 86 9.43 -0.72 -11.09
C LYS A 86 9.45 -1.14 -9.63
N ILE A 87 8.34 -1.61 -9.10
CA ILE A 87 8.20 -2.09 -7.74
C ILE A 87 7.23 -3.27 -7.72
N ASN A 88 7.58 -4.36 -7.05
CA ASN A 88 6.73 -5.53 -6.93
C ASN A 88 6.02 -5.59 -5.57
N PHE A 89 5.09 -6.55 -5.41
CA PHE A 89 4.29 -6.67 -4.19
C PHE A 89 5.14 -7.00 -2.95
N ASP A 90 6.21 -7.81 -3.08
CA ASP A 90 7.11 -8.14 -1.96
C ASP A 90 7.86 -6.89 -1.46
N GLN A 91 8.30 -6.02 -2.38
CA GLN A 91 8.92 -4.73 -2.03
C GLN A 91 7.93 -3.77 -1.35
N LEU A 92 6.65 -3.77 -1.74
CA LEU A 92 5.61 -3.02 -1.03
C LEU A 92 5.40 -3.56 0.39
N LEU A 93 5.48 -4.88 0.59
CA LEU A 93 5.43 -5.50 1.92
C LEU A 93 6.61 -5.08 2.79
N ASP A 94 7.83 -4.97 2.23
CA ASP A 94 9.00 -4.48 2.97
C ASP A 94 8.80 -3.03 3.46
N ILE A 95 8.17 -2.17 2.65
CA ILE A 95 7.78 -0.82 3.07
C ILE A 95 6.74 -0.90 4.19
N TYR A 96 5.68 -1.70 4.00
CA TYR A 96 4.58 -1.87 4.95
C TYR A 96 5.05 -2.32 6.33
N TRP A 97 5.90 -3.35 6.42
CA TRP A 97 6.39 -3.88 7.69
C TRP A 97 7.13 -2.84 8.53
N ARG A 98 7.75 -1.85 7.89
CA ARG A 98 8.46 -0.76 8.57
C ARG A 98 7.51 0.28 9.17
N GLN A 99 6.29 0.35 8.67
CA GLN A 99 5.31 1.34 9.12
C GLN A 99 4.47 0.87 10.32
N ILE A 100 4.58 -0.38 10.74
CA ILE A 100 3.71 -0.97 11.76
C ILE A 100 4.50 -1.64 12.88
N ASN A 101 3.84 -1.83 14.03
CA ASN A 101 4.23 -2.82 15.02
C ASN A 101 3.51 -4.15 14.71
N PRO A 102 4.16 -5.10 14.03
CA PRO A 102 3.48 -6.31 13.55
C PRO A 102 3.11 -7.30 14.68
N THR A 103 3.51 -6.99 15.92
CA THR A 103 3.21 -7.81 17.10
C THR A 103 2.07 -7.23 17.95
N GLN A 104 1.46 -6.12 17.55
CA GLN A 104 0.34 -5.48 18.23
C GLN A 104 -0.99 -5.91 17.61
N SER A 105 -1.92 -6.40 18.43
CA SER A 105 -3.18 -7.01 17.98
C SER A 105 -4.42 -6.14 18.18
N ASP A 106 -4.33 -5.12 19.05
CA ASP A 106 -5.45 -4.28 19.49
C ASP A 106 -5.51 -2.90 18.81
N GLY A 107 -4.64 -2.67 17.85
CA GLY A 107 -4.49 -1.40 17.14
C GLY A 107 -3.07 -1.23 16.65
N GLN A 108 -2.59 0.01 16.55
CA GLN A 108 -1.22 0.36 16.22
C GLN A 108 -0.73 1.55 17.05
N PHE A 109 0.33 1.34 17.82
CA PHE A 109 0.93 2.34 18.70
C PHE A 109 -0.08 2.89 19.71
N THR A 110 -0.37 4.20 19.69
CA THR A 110 -1.37 4.85 20.56
C THR A 110 -2.79 4.76 20.01
N ASP A 111 -2.94 4.37 18.74
CA ASP A 111 -4.25 4.21 18.10
C ASP A 111 -4.79 2.81 18.45
N ILE A 112 -5.71 2.74 19.40
CA ILE A 112 -6.29 1.49 19.89
C ILE A 112 -7.72 1.34 19.39
N GLY A 113 -8.05 0.17 18.88
CA GLY A 113 -9.37 -0.16 18.39
C GLY A 113 -9.34 -1.05 17.13
N PRO A 114 -10.47 -1.72 16.82
CA PRO A 114 -10.61 -2.57 15.64
C PRO A 114 -10.27 -1.89 14.32
N SER A 115 -10.61 -0.59 14.17
CA SER A 115 -10.34 0.18 12.95
C SER A 115 -8.84 0.41 12.70
N TYR A 116 -8.00 0.28 13.72
CA TYR A 116 -6.55 0.47 13.62
C TYR A 116 -5.73 -0.83 13.58
N ARG A 117 -6.38 -1.99 13.52
CA ARG A 117 -5.69 -3.28 13.43
C ARG A 117 -4.99 -3.44 12.09
N ALA A 118 -3.74 -3.92 12.13
CA ALA A 118 -2.93 -4.15 10.94
C ALA A 118 -3.43 -5.34 10.11
N ALA A 119 -3.50 -5.18 8.78
CA ALA A 119 -3.80 -6.26 7.84
C ALA A 119 -3.22 -6.01 6.45
N ILE A 120 -2.99 -7.08 5.71
CA ILE A 120 -2.67 -7.12 4.30
C ILE A 120 -3.87 -7.73 3.58
N PHE A 121 -4.48 -7.00 2.64
CA PHE A 121 -5.59 -7.48 1.84
C PHE A 121 -5.07 -8.03 0.51
N VAL A 122 -5.20 -9.33 0.28
CA VAL A 122 -4.64 -10.03 -0.89
C VAL A 122 -5.72 -10.34 -1.92
N GLN A 123 -5.43 -10.10 -3.20
CA GLN A 123 -6.40 -10.22 -4.30
C GLN A 123 -6.49 -11.63 -4.87
N ASN A 124 -5.45 -12.45 -4.67
CA ASN A 124 -5.34 -13.80 -5.23
C ASN A 124 -4.38 -14.67 -4.41
N ASP A 125 -4.29 -15.95 -4.78
CA ASP A 125 -3.44 -16.93 -4.10
C ASP A 125 -1.94 -16.65 -4.25
N GLU A 126 -1.51 -16.01 -5.33
CA GLU A 126 -0.12 -15.61 -5.53
C GLU A 126 0.28 -14.53 -4.51
N GLU A 127 -0.51 -13.46 -4.40
CA GLU A 127 -0.28 -12.42 -3.40
C GLU A 127 -0.34 -12.98 -1.97
N ARG A 128 -1.27 -13.92 -1.70
CA ARG A 128 -1.34 -14.60 -0.42
C ARG A 128 -0.05 -15.33 -0.08
N LYS A 129 0.47 -16.12 -1.02
CA LYS A 129 1.74 -16.85 -0.83
C LYS A 129 2.91 -15.90 -0.58
N ILE A 130 2.97 -14.79 -1.32
CA ILE A 130 4.02 -13.76 -1.13
C ILE A 130 3.89 -13.12 0.26
N ALA A 131 2.69 -12.74 0.67
CA ALA A 131 2.43 -12.11 1.97
C ALA A 131 2.75 -13.06 3.13
N GLU A 132 2.37 -14.32 3.03
CA GLU A 132 2.66 -15.36 4.03
C GLU A 132 4.16 -15.63 4.13
N ALA A 133 4.86 -15.73 2.99
CA ALA A 133 6.32 -15.90 2.96
C ALA A 133 7.05 -14.70 3.57
N SER A 134 6.62 -13.47 3.24
CA SER A 134 7.17 -12.23 3.80
C SER A 134 6.95 -12.15 5.31
N LYS A 135 5.74 -12.49 5.79
CA LYS A 135 5.43 -12.59 7.23
C LYS A 135 6.30 -13.65 7.93
N ALA A 136 6.49 -14.81 7.33
CA ALA A 136 7.34 -15.88 7.89
C ALA A 136 8.81 -15.45 7.93
N LYS A 137 9.32 -14.80 6.90
CA LYS A 137 10.67 -14.22 6.86
C LYS A 137 10.87 -13.19 7.97
N LEU A 138 9.90 -12.31 8.18
CA LEU A 138 9.92 -11.33 9.26
C LEU A 138 9.92 -12.01 10.63
N ALA A 139 9.09 -13.04 10.86
CA ALA A 139 9.04 -13.79 12.10
C ALA A 139 10.38 -14.50 12.40
N ALA A 140 11.02 -15.07 11.36
CA ALA A 140 12.30 -15.75 11.49
C ALA A 140 13.51 -14.81 11.64
N SER A 141 13.34 -13.51 11.42
CA SER A 141 14.45 -12.53 11.42
C SER A 141 15.05 -12.26 12.81
N GLY A 142 14.40 -12.68 13.89
CA GLY A 142 14.80 -12.34 15.27
C GLY A 142 14.58 -10.87 15.65
N ARG A 143 13.96 -10.07 14.77
CA ARG A 143 13.72 -8.63 15.00
C ARG A 143 12.69 -8.38 16.10
N PHE A 144 11.74 -9.29 16.26
CA PHE A 144 10.64 -9.20 17.22
C PHE A 144 10.63 -10.38 18.17
N ASP A 145 10.49 -10.11 19.47
CA ASP A 145 10.44 -11.13 20.52
C ASP A 145 9.05 -11.77 20.67
N LYS A 146 8.03 -11.12 20.08
CA LYS A 146 6.62 -11.56 20.12
C LYS A 146 6.20 -12.09 18.75
N PRO A 147 5.19 -12.96 18.68
CA PRO A 147 4.63 -13.42 17.40
C PRO A 147 4.16 -12.28 16.51
N ILE A 148 4.32 -12.45 15.20
CA ILE A 148 3.74 -11.54 14.20
C ILE A 148 2.25 -11.84 14.06
N VAL A 149 1.40 -10.90 14.49
CA VAL A 149 -0.06 -11.04 14.54
C VAL A 149 -0.80 -10.34 13.42
N THR A 150 -0.08 -9.61 12.56
CA THR A 150 -0.68 -8.96 11.37
C THR A 150 -1.47 -9.98 10.55
N GLU A 151 -2.72 -9.66 10.21
CA GLU A 151 -3.62 -10.55 9.48
C GLU A 151 -3.36 -10.47 7.96
N ILE A 152 -3.57 -11.60 7.27
CA ILE A 152 -3.60 -11.66 5.80
C ILE A 152 -5.01 -12.06 5.41
N LEU A 153 -5.77 -11.10 4.89
CA LEU A 153 -7.20 -11.20 4.62
C LEU A 153 -7.46 -11.22 3.11
N PRO A 154 -8.55 -11.83 2.65
CA PRO A 154 -8.95 -11.70 1.26
C PRO A 154 -9.28 -10.23 0.95
N SER A 155 -9.04 -9.81 -0.30
CA SER A 155 -9.43 -8.50 -0.78
C SER A 155 -10.93 -8.29 -0.64
N MET A 156 -11.30 -7.12 -0.17
CA MET A 156 -12.68 -6.64 -0.06
C MET A 156 -12.79 -5.28 -0.74
N LYS A 157 -14.03 -4.80 -0.92
CA LYS A 157 -14.25 -3.48 -1.52
C LYS A 157 -13.53 -2.41 -0.69
N PHE A 158 -12.66 -1.67 -1.36
CA PHE A 158 -12.04 -0.46 -0.80
C PHE A 158 -12.95 0.73 -1.03
N TRP A 159 -13.09 1.56 0.00
CA TRP A 159 -13.85 2.80 -0.04
C TRP A 159 -12.91 3.96 0.26
N PRO A 160 -12.71 4.90 -0.68
CA PRO A 160 -11.92 6.09 -0.40
C PRO A 160 -12.49 6.87 0.80
N ALA A 161 -11.61 7.33 1.66
CA ALA A 161 -11.98 8.25 2.73
C ALA A 161 -12.24 9.66 2.15
N GLU A 162 -12.85 10.50 2.95
CA GLU A 162 -13.18 11.87 2.63
C GLU A 162 -11.93 12.67 2.22
N GLU A 163 -12.10 13.68 1.37
CA GLU A 163 -10.99 14.42 0.74
C GLU A 163 -10.03 15.05 1.75
N TYR A 164 -10.54 15.53 2.90
CA TYR A 164 -9.70 16.14 3.93
C TYR A 164 -8.72 15.18 4.61
N HIS A 165 -8.89 13.85 4.42
CA HIS A 165 -7.94 12.83 4.87
C HIS A 165 -6.82 12.55 3.85
N GLN A 166 -7.05 12.87 2.56
CA GLN A 166 -6.08 12.55 1.52
C GLN A 166 -4.82 13.40 1.65
N LYS A 167 -3.65 12.77 1.66
CA LYS A 167 -2.36 13.48 1.80
C LYS A 167 -2.30 14.43 3.01
N TYR A 168 -2.89 14.03 4.14
CA TYR A 168 -2.97 14.84 5.34
C TYR A 168 -1.60 15.42 5.76
N TYR A 169 -0.54 14.64 5.63
CA TYR A 169 0.84 15.07 5.91
C TYR A 169 1.33 16.24 5.05
N GLN A 170 0.75 16.45 3.87
CA GLN A 170 1.07 17.60 3.00
C GLN A 170 0.18 18.81 3.31
N GLN A 171 -1.07 18.56 3.64
CA GLN A 171 -2.05 19.63 3.92
C GLN A 171 -1.84 20.22 5.32
N ASN A 172 -1.40 19.41 6.30
CA ASN A 172 -1.26 19.77 7.71
C ASN A 172 0.12 19.28 8.26
N PRO A 173 1.25 19.78 7.74
CA PRO A 173 2.56 19.22 8.02
C PRO A 173 2.97 19.30 9.50
N THR A 174 2.64 20.41 10.17
CA THR A 174 2.97 20.62 11.59
C THR A 174 2.20 19.66 12.49
N ASP A 175 0.88 19.58 12.30
CA ASP A 175 0.02 18.69 13.10
C ASP A 175 0.38 17.22 12.87
N PHE A 176 0.69 16.88 11.62
CA PHE A 176 1.13 15.54 11.25
C PHE A 176 2.46 15.16 11.92
N GLU A 177 3.44 16.07 11.94
CA GLU A 177 4.74 15.82 12.59
C GLU A 177 4.58 15.60 14.09
N MET A 178 3.77 16.41 14.76
CA MET A 178 3.46 16.24 16.18
C MET A 178 2.81 14.88 16.45
N PHE A 179 1.78 14.54 15.69
CA PHE A 179 1.07 13.27 15.81
C PHE A 179 2.01 12.06 15.57
N GLU A 180 2.88 12.12 14.58
CA GLU A 180 3.83 11.05 14.27
C GLU A 180 4.86 10.82 15.40
N VAL A 181 5.32 11.91 16.04
CA VAL A 181 6.21 11.85 17.20
C VAL A 181 5.48 11.27 18.41
N ASP A 182 4.31 11.82 18.74
CA ASP A 182 3.54 11.45 19.94
C ASP A 182 3.02 10.00 19.86
N SER A 183 2.74 9.50 18.67
CA SER A 183 2.37 8.09 18.47
C SER A 183 3.48 7.09 18.81
N GLY A 184 4.74 7.53 18.85
CA GLY A 184 5.91 6.67 19.07
C GLY A 184 6.35 5.86 17.85
N ARG A 185 5.73 6.02 16.67
CA ARG A 185 6.08 5.29 15.43
C ARG A 185 7.53 5.50 15.02
N LYS A 186 7.98 6.75 14.94
CA LYS A 186 9.37 7.07 14.57
C LYS A 186 10.41 6.45 15.51
N ALA A 187 10.13 6.46 16.82
CA ALA A 187 11.01 5.85 17.80
C ALA A 187 11.07 4.33 17.65
N PHE A 188 9.93 3.71 17.39
CA PHE A 188 9.83 2.27 17.14
C PHE A 188 10.56 1.87 15.84
N GLU A 189 10.31 2.59 14.74
CA GLU A 189 11.00 2.36 13.47
C GLU A 189 12.52 2.45 13.64
N LYS A 190 13.02 3.52 14.24
CA LYS A 190 14.44 3.70 14.53
C LYS A 190 15.01 2.57 15.39
N LYS A 191 14.24 2.07 16.38
CA LYS A 191 14.68 0.99 17.27
C LYS A 191 14.71 -0.37 16.57
N LYS A 192 13.71 -0.66 15.74
CA LYS A 192 13.53 -2.00 15.15
C LYS A 192 14.14 -2.13 13.75
N TRP A 193 14.31 -1.03 13.02
CA TRP A 193 14.81 -1.01 11.64
C TRP A 193 16.07 -0.17 11.54
N THR A 194 17.16 -0.64 12.22
CA THR A 194 18.48 -0.01 12.21
C THR A 194 19.29 -0.29 10.95
N ASP A 195 18.90 -1.32 10.21
CA ASP A 195 19.46 -1.72 8.94
C ASP A 195 18.97 -0.79 7.80
N ALA A 196 19.66 -0.81 6.68
CA ALA A 196 19.41 0.07 5.54
C ALA A 196 17.94 0.09 5.10
N LYS A 197 17.53 1.20 4.47
CA LYS A 197 16.21 1.36 3.83
C LYS A 197 15.85 0.13 2.99
N PRO A 198 14.53 -0.14 2.75
CA PRO A 198 14.09 -1.23 1.87
C PRO A 198 14.87 -1.21 0.57
N ASP A 199 15.31 -2.37 0.09
CA ASP A 199 15.93 -2.47 -1.24
C ASP A 199 14.85 -2.23 -2.30
N THR A 200 14.80 -1.00 -2.80
CA THR A 200 13.89 -0.59 -3.87
C THR A 200 14.52 -0.72 -5.26
N ARG A 201 15.63 -1.47 -5.35
CA ARG A 201 16.29 -1.74 -6.64
C ARG A 201 15.66 -2.90 -7.36
#